data_7bd94cdad875be052e93dfead0eda44c
#
_entry.id   7bd94cdad875be052e93dfead0eda44c
#
_cell.length_a   1.000
_cell.length_b   1.000
_cell.length_c   1.000
_cell.angle_alpha   90.00
_cell.angle_beta   90.00
_cell.angle_gamma   90.00
#
_symmetry.space_group_name_H-M   'P 1'
#
loop_
_entity.id
_entity.type
_entity.pdbx_description
1 polymer ?
#
loop_
_entity_poly.entity_id
_entity_poly.type
_entity_poly.pdbx_seq_one_letter_code
_entity_poly.pdbx_strand_id
1 'polypeptide(L)'
;VLSYKELSEEFIHDELAQMNHKIEQDNESRAMVDKPALPLLKYGSKGQLTDEVVAQAEEDIKAELKAEGKPEKIWDKIIPGKMARFFLDNTKVDQQYTLLSQVYIMDDSKTVEAYMESVNGKVISFVRFEVGEGIEKAANDFENEVAATMAAALNN
;
A
#
# COMPACT_ATOMS: atom_id res chain seq x y z
N VAL A 1 4.92 10.47 -4.75
CA VAL A 1 4.85 10.76 -6.21
C VAL A 1 3.41 10.91 -6.67
N LEU A 2 3.18 11.43 -7.87
CA LEU A 2 1.84 11.67 -8.40
C LEU A 2 1.17 10.37 -8.86
N SER A 3 1.90 9.57 -9.65
CA SER A 3 1.40 8.36 -10.29
C SER A 3 2.33 7.17 -10.06
N TYR A 4 1.78 5.96 -10.12
CA TYR A 4 2.55 4.70 -10.03
C TYR A 4 3.64 4.60 -11.12
N LYS A 5 3.49 5.28 -12.24
CA LYS A 5 4.48 5.33 -13.34
C LYS A 5 5.80 6.01 -12.94
N GLU A 6 5.79 6.77 -11.85
CA GLU A 6 6.95 7.47 -11.31
C GLU A 6 7.70 6.65 -10.24
N LEU A 7 7.15 5.50 -9.83
CA LEU A 7 7.80 4.58 -8.91
C LEU A 7 8.79 3.70 -9.67
N SER A 8 10.00 3.55 -9.14
CA SER A 8 10.97 2.59 -9.69
C SER A 8 10.60 1.16 -9.31
N GLU A 9 10.96 0.19 -10.16
CA GLU A 9 10.72 -1.23 -9.87
C GLU A 9 11.44 -1.68 -8.59
N GLU A 10 12.65 -1.18 -8.35
CA GLU A 10 13.43 -1.45 -7.14
C GLU A 10 12.67 -0.98 -5.89
N PHE A 11 12.15 0.25 -5.90
CA PHE A 11 11.35 0.78 -4.80
C PHE A 11 10.10 -0.06 -4.54
N ILE A 12 9.37 -0.44 -5.60
CA ILE A 12 8.17 -1.29 -5.49
C ILE A 12 8.54 -2.64 -4.88
N HIS A 13 9.64 -3.24 -5.31
CA HIS A 13 10.11 -4.53 -4.81
C HIS A 13 10.47 -4.44 -3.32
N ASP A 14 11.21 -3.42 -2.90
CA ASP A 14 11.62 -3.24 -1.50
C ASP A 14 10.42 -3.00 -0.59
N GLU A 15 9.48 -2.15 -0.99
CA GLU A 15 8.26 -1.89 -0.22
C GLU A 15 7.36 -3.14 -0.14
N LEU A 16 7.25 -3.90 -1.22
CA LEU A 16 6.52 -5.16 -1.25
C LEU A 16 7.15 -6.19 -0.29
N ALA A 17 8.48 -6.26 -0.26
CA ALA A 17 9.21 -7.13 0.66
C ALA A 17 8.96 -6.73 2.13
N GLN A 18 8.98 -5.43 2.45
CA GLN A 18 8.67 -4.94 3.79
C GLN A 18 7.22 -5.23 4.20
N MET A 19 6.26 -5.05 3.28
CA MET A 19 4.86 -5.40 3.52
C MET A 19 4.69 -6.89 3.78
N ASN A 20 5.32 -7.74 3.00
CA ASN A 20 5.28 -9.19 3.18
C ASN A 20 5.92 -9.62 4.50
N HIS A 21 7.04 -9.02 4.89
CA HIS A 21 7.65 -9.29 6.19
C HIS A 21 6.71 -8.97 7.36
N LYS A 22 5.97 -7.86 7.29
CA LYS A 22 4.93 -7.54 8.29
C LYS A 22 3.80 -8.57 8.31
N ILE A 23 3.37 -9.05 7.13
CA ILE A 23 2.36 -10.11 7.03
C ILE A 23 2.86 -11.42 7.65
N GLU A 24 4.13 -11.77 7.45
CA GLU A 24 4.74 -12.96 8.06
C GLU A 24 4.76 -12.86 9.59
N GLN A 25 5.16 -11.71 10.15
CA GLN A 25 5.11 -11.47 11.59
C GLN A 25 3.67 -11.54 12.15
N ASP A 26 2.69 -10.98 11.41
CA ASP A 26 1.28 -11.11 11.80
C ASP A 26 0.81 -12.56 11.74
N ASN A 27 1.25 -13.32 10.74
CA ASN A 27 0.94 -14.74 10.60
C ASN A 27 1.50 -15.59 11.74
N GLU A 28 2.69 -15.27 12.24
CA GLU A 28 3.23 -15.92 13.46
C GLU A 28 2.30 -15.66 14.67
N SER A 29 1.88 -14.41 14.83
CA SER A 29 0.93 -14.04 15.90
C SER A 29 -0.44 -14.69 15.73
N ARG A 30 -0.92 -14.82 14.49
CA ARG A 30 -2.19 -15.50 14.16
C ARG A 30 -2.13 -16.99 14.45
N ALA A 31 -1.01 -17.63 14.14
CA ALA A 31 -0.81 -19.06 14.44
C ALA A 31 -0.91 -19.36 15.95
N MET A 32 -0.47 -18.42 16.81
CA MET A 32 -0.58 -18.58 18.27
C MET A 32 -2.02 -18.58 18.78
N VAL A 33 -2.97 -18.07 17.99
CA VAL A 33 -4.41 -17.98 18.37
C VAL A 33 -5.31 -18.74 17.39
N ASP A 34 -4.77 -19.75 16.70
CA ASP A 34 -5.47 -20.62 15.74
C ASP A 34 -6.24 -19.85 14.64
N LYS A 35 -5.76 -18.70 14.22
CA LYS A 35 -6.33 -17.94 13.10
C LYS A 35 -5.64 -18.33 11.78
N PRO A 36 -6.40 -18.35 10.67
CA PRO A 36 -5.80 -18.64 9.36
C PRO A 36 -4.76 -17.59 8.97
N ALA A 37 -3.68 -18.04 8.32
CA ALA A 37 -2.64 -17.17 7.81
C ALA A 37 -3.17 -16.24 6.71
N LEU A 38 -2.66 -15.03 6.68
CA LEU A 38 -2.90 -14.09 5.59
C LEU A 38 -1.99 -14.44 4.40
N PRO A 39 -2.49 -14.34 3.16
CA PRO A 39 -1.67 -14.55 1.99
C PRO A 39 -0.63 -13.44 1.83
N LEU A 40 0.56 -13.81 1.35
CA LEU A 40 1.58 -12.85 0.95
C LEU A 40 1.16 -12.13 -0.33
N LEU A 41 1.57 -10.88 -0.46
CA LEU A 41 1.33 -10.07 -1.63
C LEU A 41 2.28 -10.49 -2.76
N LYS A 42 1.74 -10.73 -3.95
CA LYS A 42 2.54 -11.04 -5.15
C LYS A 42 2.93 -9.78 -5.92
N TYR A 43 2.07 -8.78 -5.90
CA TYR A 43 2.23 -7.52 -6.61
C TYR A 43 1.98 -6.36 -5.65
N GLY A 44 2.62 -5.22 -5.90
CA GLY A 44 2.48 -4.00 -5.11
C GLY A 44 1.99 -2.81 -5.92
N SER A 45 2.12 -2.86 -7.24
CA SER A 45 1.84 -1.74 -8.15
C SER A 45 1.07 -2.16 -9.39
N LYS A 46 0.23 -1.25 -9.89
CA LYS A 46 -0.51 -1.41 -11.16
C LYS A 46 0.43 -1.65 -12.34
N GLY A 47 1.66 -1.11 -12.30
CA GLY A 47 2.67 -1.35 -13.33
C GLY A 47 3.09 -2.82 -13.47
N GLN A 48 2.93 -3.62 -12.42
CA GLN A 48 3.25 -5.05 -12.41
C GLN A 48 2.06 -5.93 -12.90
N LEU A 49 0.85 -5.35 -12.97
CA LEU A 49 -0.36 -6.05 -13.40
C LEU A 49 -0.50 -5.98 -14.92
N THR A 50 0.24 -6.83 -15.62
CA THR A 50 0.14 -6.95 -17.08
C THR A 50 -1.23 -7.50 -17.50
N ASP A 51 -1.60 -7.32 -18.78
CA ASP A 51 -2.87 -7.85 -19.31
C ASP A 51 -2.99 -9.36 -19.10
N GLU A 52 -1.87 -10.09 -19.15
CA GLU A 52 -1.83 -11.54 -18.88
C GLU A 52 -2.15 -11.86 -17.42
N VAL A 53 -1.59 -11.09 -16.47
CA VAL A 53 -1.87 -11.25 -15.03
C VAL A 53 -3.32 -10.95 -14.72
N VAL A 54 -3.88 -9.91 -15.33
CA VAL A 54 -5.29 -9.53 -15.16
C VAL A 54 -6.22 -10.59 -15.76
N ALA A 55 -5.92 -11.10 -16.96
CA ALA A 55 -6.69 -12.17 -17.58
C ALA A 55 -6.64 -13.46 -16.74
N GLN A 56 -5.48 -13.84 -16.22
CA GLN A 56 -5.34 -15.00 -15.34
C GLN A 56 -6.16 -14.82 -14.06
N ALA A 57 -6.14 -13.65 -13.45
CA ALA A 57 -6.93 -13.37 -12.26
C ALA A 57 -8.43 -13.47 -12.52
N GLU A 58 -8.91 -13.04 -13.69
CA GLU A 58 -10.31 -13.18 -14.07
C GLU A 58 -10.70 -14.66 -14.27
N GLU A 59 -9.83 -15.47 -14.90
CA GLU A 59 -10.03 -16.92 -15.03
C GLU A 59 -10.07 -17.63 -13.69
N ASP A 60 -9.16 -17.27 -12.76
CA ASP A 60 -9.11 -17.82 -11.40
C ASP A 60 -10.40 -17.48 -10.64
N ILE A 61 -10.92 -16.26 -10.77
CA ILE A 61 -12.19 -15.84 -10.19
C ILE A 61 -13.36 -16.65 -10.77
N LYS A 62 -13.38 -16.88 -12.07
CA LYS A 62 -14.42 -17.73 -12.72
C LYS A 62 -14.35 -19.15 -12.22
N ALA A 63 -13.16 -19.71 -12.07
CA ALA A 63 -12.94 -21.05 -11.52
C ALA A 63 -13.43 -21.16 -10.07
N GLU A 64 -13.15 -20.15 -9.25
CA GLU A 64 -13.63 -20.06 -7.87
C GLU A 64 -15.16 -20.02 -7.80
N LEU A 65 -15.80 -19.15 -8.60
CA LEU A 65 -17.26 -19.04 -8.66
C LEU A 65 -17.94 -20.35 -9.11
N LYS A 66 -17.30 -21.08 -10.03
CA LYS A 66 -17.74 -22.40 -10.47
C LYS A 66 -17.62 -23.45 -9.35
N ALA A 67 -16.51 -23.44 -8.61
CA ALA A 67 -16.30 -24.32 -7.47
C ALA A 67 -17.28 -24.04 -6.32
N GLU A 68 -17.65 -22.76 -6.12
CA GLU A 68 -18.70 -22.35 -5.16
C GLU A 68 -20.13 -22.70 -5.64
N GLY A 69 -20.30 -23.25 -6.84
CA GLY A 69 -21.60 -23.62 -7.41
C GLY A 69 -22.48 -22.42 -7.76
N LYS A 70 -21.90 -21.24 -7.97
CA LYS A 70 -22.67 -20.04 -8.33
C LYS A 70 -23.09 -20.08 -9.80
N PRO A 71 -24.37 -19.80 -10.11
CA PRO A 71 -24.87 -19.80 -11.48
C PRO A 71 -24.16 -18.76 -12.35
N GLU A 72 -23.82 -19.10 -13.58
CA GLU A 72 -23.15 -18.21 -14.53
C GLU A 72 -23.92 -16.88 -14.76
N LYS A 73 -25.24 -16.91 -14.64
CA LYS A 73 -26.12 -15.74 -14.82
C LYS A 73 -25.81 -14.56 -13.87
N ILE A 74 -25.14 -14.82 -12.75
CA ILE A 74 -24.78 -13.78 -11.76
C ILE A 74 -23.31 -13.38 -11.82
N TRP A 75 -22.50 -14.07 -12.63
CA TRP A 75 -21.07 -13.80 -12.73
C TRP A 75 -20.78 -12.38 -13.22
N ASP A 76 -21.55 -11.88 -14.20
CA ASP A 76 -21.41 -10.50 -14.72
C ASP A 76 -21.55 -9.42 -13.64
N LYS A 77 -22.23 -9.74 -12.52
CA LYS A 77 -22.38 -8.85 -11.39
C LYS A 77 -21.30 -9.05 -10.32
N ILE A 78 -20.77 -10.25 -10.19
CA ILE A 78 -19.80 -10.62 -9.15
C ILE A 78 -18.37 -10.35 -9.61
N ILE A 79 -18.03 -10.70 -10.86
CA ILE A 79 -16.68 -10.59 -11.40
C ILE A 79 -16.13 -9.17 -11.29
N PRO A 80 -16.86 -8.10 -11.67
CA PRO A 80 -16.35 -6.74 -11.53
C PRO A 80 -15.97 -6.37 -10.09
N GLY A 81 -16.77 -6.81 -9.10
CA GLY A 81 -16.49 -6.58 -7.68
C GLY A 81 -15.25 -7.35 -7.20
N LYS A 82 -15.11 -8.62 -7.59
CA LYS A 82 -13.92 -9.43 -7.27
C LYS A 82 -12.67 -8.89 -7.97
N MET A 83 -12.77 -8.43 -9.21
CA MET A 83 -11.66 -7.80 -9.94
C MET A 83 -11.26 -6.47 -9.30
N ALA A 84 -12.21 -5.63 -8.91
CA ALA A 84 -11.91 -4.40 -8.16
C ALA A 84 -11.15 -4.73 -6.86
N ARG A 85 -11.56 -5.77 -6.15
CA ARG A 85 -10.86 -6.25 -4.96
C ARG A 85 -9.45 -6.75 -5.28
N PHE A 86 -9.30 -7.52 -6.36
CA PHE A 86 -7.99 -7.98 -6.84
C PHE A 86 -7.04 -6.80 -7.09
N PHE A 87 -7.50 -5.74 -7.78
CA PHE A 87 -6.68 -4.54 -7.99
C PHE A 87 -6.31 -3.86 -6.66
N LEU A 88 -7.27 -3.66 -5.74
CA LEU A 88 -6.99 -3.07 -4.44
C LEU A 88 -5.96 -3.86 -3.64
N ASP A 89 -6.05 -5.18 -3.65
CA ASP A 89 -5.13 -6.03 -2.88
C ASP A 89 -3.73 -6.10 -3.49
N ASN A 90 -3.60 -5.88 -4.81
CA ASN A 90 -2.34 -5.98 -5.55
C ASN A 90 -1.72 -4.63 -5.95
N THR A 91 -2.24 -3.49 -5.47
CA THR A 91 -1.68 -2.15 -5.73
C THR A 91 -1.45 -1.36 -4.43
N LYS A 92 -1.09 -2.05 -3.35
CA LYS A 92 -0.93 -1.42 -2.03
C LYS A 92 0.21 -0.42 -1.96
N VAL A 93 1.30 -0.66 -2.69
CA VAL A 93 2.41 0.30 -2.79
C VAL A 93 1.94 1.59 -3.48
N ASP A 94 1.19 1.46 -4.58
CA ASP A 94 0.63 2.63 -5.26
C ASP A 94 -0.29 3.43 -4.35
N GLN A 95 -1.20 2.76 -3.63
CA GLN A 95 -2.14 3.41 -2.71
C GLN A 95 -1.43 4.17 -1.59
N GLN A 96 -0.27 3.69 -1.15
CA GLN A 96 0.49 4.30 -0.07
C GLN A 96 1.37 5.47 -0.57
N TYR A 97 1.96 5.35 -1.74
CA TYR A 97 3.01 6.26 -2.21
C TYR A 97 2.63 7.15 -3.39
N THR A 98 1.47 6.94 -4.01
CA THR A 98 1.03 7.76 -5.15
C THR A 98 -0.31 8.44 -4.88
N LEU A 99 -0.41 9.73 -5.18
CA LEU A 99 -1.62 10.51 -4.93
C LEU A 99 -2.83 10.00 -5.72
N LEU A 100 -2.63 9.67 -7.00
CA LEU A 100 -3.73 9.27 -7.88
C LEU A 100 -4.36 7.93 -7.49
N SER A 101 -3.59 7.02 -6.88
CA SER A 101 -4.07 5.70 -6.46
C SER A 101 -4.67 5.70 -5.04
N GLN A 102 -4.56 6.80 -4.30
CA GLN A 102 -5.19 6.91 -2.99
C GLN A 102 -6.71 6.98 -3.10
N VAL A 103 -7.36 6.50 -2.06
CA VAL A 103 -8.82 6.65 -1.91
C VAL A 103 -9.16 8.12 -1.78
N TYR A 104 -10.19 8.58 -2.51
CA TYR A 104 -10.64 9.95 -2.44
C TYR A 104 -11.34 10.22 -1.10
N ILE A 105 -10.84 11.18 -0.34
CA ILE A 105 -11.25 11.42 1.05
C ILE A 105 -12.74 11.77 1.23
N MET A 106 -13.39 12.32 0.19
CA MET A 106 -14.80 12.69 0.22
C MET A 106 -15.74 11.55 -0.23
N ASP A 107 -15.18 10.49 -0.87
CA ASP A 107 -15.94 9.36 -1.39
C ASP A 107 -14.99 8.16 -1.47
N ASP A 108 -15.02 7.29 -0.47
CA ASP A 108 -14.15 6.14 -0.30
C ASP A 108 -14.39 5.01 -1.31
N SER A 109 -15.44 5.12 -2.12
CA SER A 109 -15.71 4.20 -3.23
C SER A 109 -14.84 4.42 -4.47
N LYS A 110 -14.07 5.52 -4.51
CA LYS A 110 -13.27 5.96 -5.66
C LYS A 110 -11.83 6.28 -5.27
N THR A 111 -10.93 6.13 -6.23
CA THR A 111 -9.58 6.72 -6.13
C THR A 111 -9.60 8.19 -6.56
N VAL A 112 -8.55 8.92 -6.22
CA VAL A 112 -8.35 10.31 -6.70
C VAL A 112 -8.34 10.34 -8.23
N GLU A 113 -7.70 9.36 -8.89
CA GLU A 113 -7.70 9.22 -10.36
C GLU A 113 -9.13 9.10 -10.90
N ALA A 114 -9.92 8.15 -10.38
CA ALA A 114 -11.30 7.94 -10.82
C ALA A 114 -12.21 9.15 -10.59
N TYR A 115 -12.00 9.88 -9.48
CA TYR A 115 -12.72 11.13 -9.25
C TYR A 115 -12.35 12.18 -10.30
N MET A 116 -11.06 12.38 -10.58
CA MET A 116 -10.61 13.35 -11.57
C MET A 116 -11.12 13.04 -12.98
N GLU A 117 -11.15 11.76 -13.37
CA GLU A 117 -11.75 11.32 -14.63
C GLU A 117 -13.25 11.65 -14.69
N SER A 118 -13.98 11.45 -13.59
CA SER A 118 -15.43 11.73 -13.52
C SER A 118 -15.80 13.20 -13.74
N VAL A 119 -14.86 14.11 -13.42
CA VAL A 119 -15.03 15.57 -13.61
C VAL A 119 -14.28 16.11 -14.83
N ASN A 120 -13.76 15.22 -15.69
CA ASN A 120 -12.88 15.55 -16.83
C ASN A 120 -11.69 16.45 -16.43
N GLY A 121 -11.20 16.26 -15.20
CA GLY A 121 -10.06 16.97 -14.64
C GLY A 121 -8.76 16.18 -14.78
N LYS A 122 -7.65 16.88 -14.56
CA LYS A 122 -6.31 16.27 -14.51
C LYS A 122 -5.49 16.91 -13.42
N VAL A 123 -4.87 16.10 -12.55
CA VAL A 123 -3.87 16.58 -11.60
C VAL A 123 -2.55 16.77 -12.35
N ILE A 124 -2.02 17.97 -12.34
CA ILE A 124 -0.74 18.30 -13.01
C ILE A 124 0.42 18.11 -12.05
N SER A 125 0.26 18.59 -10.80
CA SER A 125 1.28 18.49 -9.76
C SER A 125 0.65 18.63 -8.39
N PHE A 126 1.37 18.26 -7.36
CA PHE A 126 1.03 18.52 -5.97
C PHE A 126 2.30 18.82 -5.16
N VAL A 127 2.12 19.47 -4.03
CA VAL A 127 3.20 19.72 -3.07
C VAL A 127 2.74 19.19 -1.72
N ARG A 128 3.60 18.39 -1.08
CA ARG A 128 3.41 17.88 0.28
C ARG A 128 4.38 18.60 1.20
N PHE A 129 3.89 19.03 2.33
CA PHE A 129 4.70 19.55 3.42
C PHE A 129 4.60 18.62 4.61
N GLU A 130 5.74 18.26 5.17
CA GLU A 130 5.82 17.48 6.39
C GLU A 130 6.57 18.29 7.45
N VAL A 131 6.02 18.35 8.67
CA VAL A 131 6.65 19.08 9.77
C VAL A 131 7.97 18.42 10.13
N GLY A 132 9.07 19.19 10.04
CA GLY A 132 10.42 18.68 10.29
C GLY A 132 11.13 18.08 9.09
N GLU A 133 10.51 18.06 7.89
CA GLU A 133 11.17 17.62 6.67
C GLU A 133 12.31 18.60 6.30
N GLY A 134 13.51 18.06 6.06
CA GLY A 134 14.70 18.86 5.74
C GLY A 134 15.37 19.53 6.95
N ILE A 135 14.85 19.36 8.16
CA ILE A 135 15.52 19.79 9.38
C ILE A 135 16.44 18.64 9.83
N GLU A 136 17.75 18.86 9.75
CA GLU A 136 18.70 17.96 10.42
C GLU A 136 18.36 17.97 11.91
N LYS A 137 17.96 16.82 12.45
CA LYS A 137 17.83 16.65 13.90
C LYS A 137 19.21 16.91 14.46
N ALA A 138 19.34 17.99 15.25
CA ALA A 138 20.53 18.18 16.06
C ALA A 138 20.81 16.84 16.76
N ALA A 139 22.03 16.35 16.65
CA ALA A 139 22.44 15.16 17.37
C ALA A 139 22.00 15.34 18.82
N ASN A 140 21.32 14.34 19.35
CA ASN A 140 20.78 14.42 20.71
C ASN A 140 21.96 14.32 21.67
N ASP A 141 22.57 15.46 21.94
CA ASP A 141 23.80 15.60 22.72
C ASP A 141 23.51 15.57 24.23
N PHE A 142 22.31 15.07 24.57
CA PHE A 142 21.83 14.99 25.97
C PHE A 142 22.80 14.21 26.88
N GLU A 143 23.42 13.15 26.36
CA GLU A 143 24.41 12.39 27.13
C GLU A 143 25.65 13.24 27.46
N ASN A 144 26.10 14.03 26.51
CA ASN A 144 27.24 14.95 26.71
C ASN A 144 26.86 16.14 27.61
N GLU A 145 25.66 16.69 27.48
CA GLU A 145 25.16 17.74 28.34
C GLU A 145 25.02 17.25 29.81
N VAL A 146 24.50 16.05 29.99
CA VAL A 146 24.40 15.43 31.33
C VAL A 146 25.78 15.15 31.92
N ALA A 147 26.71 14.61 31.12
CA ALA A 147 28.09 14.36 31.54
C ALA A 147 28.81 15.66 31.92
N ALA A 148 28.65 16.71 31.12
CA ALA A 148 29.24 18.04 31.43
C ALA A 148 28.65 18.65 32.70
N THR A 149 27.34 18.51 32.90
CA THR A 149 26.67 19.02 34.12
C THR A 149 27.11 18.26 35.39
N MET A 150 27.24 16.92 35.28
CA MET A 150 27.76 16.08 36.39
C MET A 150 29.21 16.40 36.73
N ALA A 151 30.07 16.59 35.68
CA ALA A 151 31.47 16.96 35.90
C ALA A 151 31.61 18.35 36.59
N ALA A 152 30.77 19.30 36.23
CA ALA A 152 30.74 20.63 36.84
C ALA A 152 30.27 20.56 38.31
N ALA A 153 29.33 19.68 38.66
CA ALA A 153 28.83 19.49 40.00
C ALA A 153 29.82 18.79 40.95
N LEU A 154 30.71 17.96 40.42
CA LEU A 154 31.74 17.25 41.21
C LEU A 154 32.99 18.08 41.48
N ASN A 155 33.18 19.22 40.79
CA ASN A 155 34.34 20.09 40.93
C ASN A 155 34.06 21.36 41.80
N ASN A 156 32.90 21.42 42.43
CA ASN A 156 32.51 22.43 43.43
C ASN A 156 32.35 21.80 44.81
#